data_d8ad32b7a7535801b2652eea7f4ba3b9
#
_entry.id   d8ad32b7a7535801b2652eea7f4ba3b9
#
_cell.length_a   1.000
_cell.length_b   1.000
_cell.length_c   1.000
_cell.angle_alpha   90.00
_cell.angle_beta   90.00
_cell.angle_gamma   90.00
#
_symmetry.space_group_name_H-M   'P 1'
#
loop_
_entity.id
_entity.type
_entity.pdbx_description
1 polymer ?
#
loop_
_entity_poly.entity_id
_entity_poly.type
_entity_poly.pdbx_seq_one_letter_code
_entity_poly.pdbx_strand_id
1 'polypeptide(L)'
;MTFRQQLLLTIIDKALIGLLIAVAGFWLNRYLEAFKSRQSLQNELKKVRDQKQIELLEARLSHLYWPVYLHLQMDNVVWERILERKSQNPIKAALAAQIEKDFILPNHEAACQIIKSNIHLADLDPQLIEILLKYVRHVAVYRAIRATGNTETDPLDVGEPWPYDVFPAIEKATLLHQKEFQTLLKQHSQ
;
A
#
# COMPACT_ATOMS: atom_id res chain seq x y z
N MET A 1 1.05 -69.32 48.78
CA MET A 1 0.59 -67.89 48.88
C MET A 1 -0.72 -67.85 49.61
N THR A 2 -0.83 -67.07 50.66
CA THR A 2 -2.10 -66.97 51.41
C THR A 2 -3.04 -66.04 50.68
N PHE A 3 -4.32 -66.26 50.78
CA PHE A 3 -5.39 -65.43 50.17
C PHE A 3 -5.19 -63.90 50.41
N ARG A 4 -4.68 -63.50 51.54
CA ARG A 4 -4.33 -62.14 51.88
C ARG A 4 -3.21 -61.55 51.02
N GLN A 5 -2.22 -62.36 50.64
CA GLN A 5 -1.09 -61.95 49.81
C GLN A 5 -1.53 -61.76 48.36
N GLN A 6 -2.44 -62.56 47.84
CA GLN A 6 -2.99 -62.38 46.48
C GLN A 6 -3.88 -61.15 46.40
N LEU A 7 -4.71 -60.88 47.40
CA LEU A 7 -5.57 -59.68 47.47
C LEU A 7 -4.72 -58.40 47.49
N LEU A 8 -3.65 -58.36 48.31
CA LEU A 8 -2.74 -57.21 48.39
C LEU A 8 -2.01 -56.96 47.06
N LEU A 9 -1.53 -57.98 46.39
CA LEU A 9 -0.90 -57.85 45.07
C LEU A 9 -1.87 -57.29 44.03
N THR A 10 -3.11 -57.75 44.02
CA THR A 10 -4.14 -57.28 43.10
C THR A 10 -4.52 -55.80 43.33
N ILE A 11 -4.52 -55.38 44.59
CA ILE A 11 -4.80 -53.96 44.94
C ILE A 11 -3.64 -53.07 44.51
N ILE A 12 -2.36 -53.52 44.74
CA ILE A 12 -1.18 -52.78 44.36
C ILE A 12 -1.10 -52.66 42.84
N ASP A 13 -1.33 -53.70 42.06
CA ASP A 13 -1.35 -53.68 40.61
C ASP A 13 -2.38 -52.68 40.03
N LYS A 14 -3.63 -52.71 40.57
CA LYS A 14 -4.66 -51.78 40.15
C LYS A 14 -4.33 -50.32 40.51
N ALA A 15 -3.74 -50.11 41.68
CA ALA A 15 -3.31 -48.77 42.10
C ALA A 15 -2.15 -48.24 41.24
N LEU A 16 -1.18 -49.10 40.89
CA LEU A 16 -0.09 -48.75 39.96
C LEU A 16 -0.61 -48.39 38.56
N ILE A 17 -1.51 -49.19 38.01
CA ILE A 17 -2.11 -48.92 36.71
C ILE A 17 -2.92 -47.61 36.75
N GLY A 18 -3.71 -47.37 37.79
CA GLY A 18 -4.43 -46.12 37.99
C GLY A 18 -3.53 -44.89 38.07
N LEU A 19 -2.40 -45.00 38.78
CA LEU A 19 -1.39 -43.96 38.87
C LEU A 19 -0.74 -43.66 37.50
N LEU A 20 -0.37 -44.70 36.76
CA LEU A 20 0.20 -44.55 35.42
C LEU A 20 -0.78 -43.82 34.46
N ILE A 21 -2.05 -44.20 34.49
CA ILE A 21 -3.08 -43.54 33.66
C ILE A 21 -3.26 -42.07 34.08
N ALA A 22 -3.27 -41.77 35.38
CA ALA A 22 -3.38 -40.41 35.88
C ALA A 22 -2.17 -39.55 35.45
N VAL A 23 -0.96 -40.06 35.56
CA VAL A 23 0.27 -39.38 35.12
C VAL A 23 0.26 -39.14 33.60
N ALA A 24 -0.08 -40.18 32.83
CA ALA A 24 -0.19 -40.06 31.38
C ALA A 24 -1.28 -39.03 30.95
N GLY A 25 -2.43 -39.04 31.58
CA GLY A 25 -3.51 -38.09 31.39
C GLY A 25 -3.11 -36.64 31.72
N PHE A 26 -2.38 -36.47 32.84
CA PHE A 26 -1.84 -35.16 33.22
C PHE A 26 -0.85 -34.61 32.17
N TRP A 27 0.08 -35.41 31.70
CA TRP A 27 1.07 -35.02 30.70
C TRP A 27 0.41 -34.73 29.34
N LEU A 28 -0.56 -35.57 28.94
CA LEU A 28 -1.31 -35.35 27.71
C LEU A 28 -2.11 -34.03 27.74
N ASN A 29 -2.77 -33.76 28.87
CA ASN A 29 -3.53 -32.50 29.02
C ASN A 29 -2.58 -31.30 28.97
N ARG A 30 -1.45 -31.32 29.66
CA ARG A 30 -0.42 -30.27 29.58
C ARG A 30 0.07 -30.04 28.16
N TYR A 31 0.32 -31.14 27.43
CA TYR A 31 0.76 -31.06 26.04
C TYR A 31 -0.33 -30.42 25.14
N LEU A 32 -1.58 -30.82 25.28
CA LEU A 32 -2.72 -30.28 24.55
C LEU A 32 -2.96 -28.79 24.86
N GLU A 33 -2.86 -28.39 26.12
CA GLU A 33 -2.95 -26.97 26.52
C GLU A 33 -1.85 -26.14 25.89
N ALA A 34 -0.59 -26.61 25.93
CA ALA A 34 0.54 -25.93 25.31
C ALA A 34 0.37 -25.82 23.78
N PHE A 35 -0.14 -26.88 23.14
CA PHE A 35 -0.42 -26.88 21.71
C PHE A 35 -1.51 -25.87 21.34
N LYS A 36 -2.65 -25.86 22.05
CA LYS A 36 -3.75 -24.92 21.85
C LYS A 36 -3.31 -23.46 22.07
N SER A 37 -2.51 -23.22 23.11
CA SER A 37 -1.97 -21.88 23.39
C SER A 37 -1.07 -21.37 22.26
N ARG A 38 -0.19 -22.21 21.72
CA ARG A 38 0.66 -21.86 20.56
C ARG A 38 -0.16 -21.57 19.32
N GLN A 39 -1.17 -22.38 19.04
CA GLN A 39 -2.06 -22.20 17.90
C GLN A 39 -2.88 -20.90 18.02
N SER A 40 -3.41 -20.60 19.21
CA SER A 40 -4.11 -19.34 19.48
C SER A 40 -3.20 -18.15 19.25
N LEU A 41 -1.99 -18.16 19.79
CA LEU A 41 -1.01 -17.09 19.60
C LEU A 41 -0.67 -16.89 18.11
N GLN A 42 -0.46 -17.96 17.35
CA GLN A 42 -0.20 -17.86 15.91
C GLN A 42 -1.36 -17.24 15.16
N ASN A 43 -2.59 -17.61 15.50
CA ASN A 43 -3.80 -17.04 14.89
C ASN A 43 -3.95 -15.55 15.22
N GLU A 44 -3.67 -15.15 16.46
CA GLU A 44 -3.67 -13.73 16.86
C GLU A 44 -2.60 -12.92 16.13
N LEU A 45 -1.37 -13.44 16.05
CA LEU A 45 -0.29 -12.78 15.30
C LEU A 45 -0.62 -12.64 13.81
N LYS A 46 -1.27 -13.66 13.22
CA LYS A 46 -1.75 -13.57 11.84
C LYS A 46 -2.78 -12.47 11.69
N LYS A 47 -3.80 -12.41 12.55
CA LYS A 47 -4.82 -11.34 12.51
C LYS A 47 -4.22 -9.95 12.62
N VAL A 48 -3.29 -9.75 13.56
CA VAL A 48 -2.61 -8.45 13.73
C VAL A 48 -1.80 -8.08 12.48
N ARG A 49 -1.14 -9.04 11.85
CA ARG A 49 -0.38 -8.82 10.62
C ARG A 49 -1.31 -8.41 9.47
N ASP A 50 -2.38 -9.17 9.26
CA ASP A 50 -3.35 -8.92 8.19
C ASP A 50 -4.01 -7.55 8.38
N GLN A 51 -4.37 -7.19 9.62
CA GLN A 51 -4.91 -5.87 9.95
C GLN A 51 -3.92 -4.74 9.61
N LYS A 52 -2.65 -4.87 9.99
CA LYS A 52 -1.63 -3.88 9.65
C LYS A 52 -1.38 -3.75 8.14
N GLN A 53 -1.49 -4.85 7.41
CA GLN A 53 -1.37 -4.82 5.95
C GLN A 53 -2.55 -4.08 5.31
N ILE A 54 -3.77 -4.30 5.80
CA ILE A 54 -4.97 -3.56 5.37
C ILE A 54 -4.80 -2.06 5.63
N GLU A 55 -4.40 -1.67 6.84
CA GLU A 55 -4.16 -0.26 7.22
C GLU A 55 -3.09 0.40 6.34
N LEU A 56 -2.01 -0.32 6.04
CA LEU A 56 -0.96 0.19 5.16
C LEU A 56 -1.45 0.39 3.72
N LEU A 57 -2.19 -0.56 3.17
CA LEU A 57 -2.76 -0.46 1.83
C LEU A 57 -3.80 0.67 1.74
N GLU A 58 -4.64 0.84 2.75
CA GLU A 58 -5.57 1.95 2.84
C GLU A 58 -4.84 3.29 2.85
N ALA A 59 -3.80 3.43 3.67
CA ALA A 59 -2.98 4.64 3.72
C ALA A 59 -2.30 4.93 2.37
N ARG A 60 -1.75 3.92 1.69
CA ARG A 60 -1.16 4.05 0.35
C ARG A 60 -2.17 4.54 -0.67
N LEU A 61 -3.34 3.92 -0.71
CA LEU A 61 -4.40 4.27 -1.65
C LEU A 61 -4.96 5.66 -1.38
N SER A 62 -5.29 5.99 -0.13
CA SER A 62 -5.96 7.24 0.22
C SER A 62 -5.05 8.46 0.24
N HIS A 63 -3.77 8.30 0.61
CA HIS A 63 -2.86 9.45 0.78
C HIS A 63 -1.85 9.61 -0.35
N LEU A 64 -1.64 8.61 -1.21
CA LEU A 64 -0.67 8.69 -2.29
C LEU A 64 -1.30 8.37 -3.64
N TYR A 65 -1.69 7.12 -3.88
CA TYR A 65 -1.98 6.65 -5.24
C TYR A 65 -3.22 7.28 -5.86
N TRP A 66 -4.38 7.21 -5.21
CA TRP A 66 -5.60 7.81 -5.73
C TRP A 66 -5.50 9.33 -5.90
N PRO A 67 -5.01 10.11 -4.92
CA PRO A 67 -4.89 11.55 -5.12
C PRO A 67 -3.96 11.92 -6.28
N VAL A 68 -2.77 11.30 -6.39
CA VAL A 68 -1.84 11.58 -7.50
C VAL A 68 -2.43 11.15 -8.83
N TYR A 69 -3.05 9.96 -8.90
CA TYR A 69 -3.71 9.49 -10.12
C TYR A 69 -4.79 10.46 -10.61
N LEU A 70 -5.65 10.95 -9.73
CA LEU A 70 -6.72 11.89 -10.08
C LEU A 70 -6.17 13.22 -10.58
N HIS A 71 -5.13 13.77 -9.96
CA HIS A 71 -4.47 14.98 -10.43
C HIS A 71 -3.89 14.80 -11.83
N LEU A 72 -3.15 13.72 -12.06
CA LEU A 72 -2.57 13.42 -13.38
C LEU A 72 -3.65 13.15 -14.44
N GLN A 73 -4.74 12.50 -14.08
CA GLN A 73 -5.87 12.27 -14.99
C GLN A 73 -6.54 13.58 -15.42
N MET A 74 -6.72 14.52 -14.50
CA MET A 74 -7.27 15.83 -14.82
C MET A 74 -6.34 16.63 -15.75
N ASP A 75 -5.04 16.60 -15.48
CA ASP A 75 -4.05 17.25 -16.34
C ASP A 75 -4.06 16.67 -17.76
N ASN A 76 -4.07 15.35 -17.89
CA ASN A 76 -4.11 14.70 -19.20
C ASN A 76 -5.32 15.12 -20.03
N VAL A 77 -6.50 15.13 -19.41
CA VAL A 77 -7.75 15.53 -20.12
C VAL A 77 -7.68 16.99 -20.60
N VAL A 78 -7.19 17.88 -19.75
CA VAL A 78 -7.07 19.30 -20.10
C VAL A 78 -5.98 19.51 -21.16
N TRP A 79 -4.85 18.82 -21.03
CA TRP A 79 -3.77 18.87 -22.01
C TRP A 79 -4.23 18.43 -23.38
N GLU A 80 -4.78 17.24 -23.53
CA GLU A 80 -5.23 16.68 -24.81
C GLU A 80 -6.32 17.54 -25.48
N ARG A 81 -7.25 18.05 -24.70
CA ARG A 81 -8.42 18.75 -25.27
C ARG A 81 -8.17 20.23 -25.58
N ILE A 82 -7.27 20.88 -24.86
CA ILE A 82 -7.09 22.33 -24.93
C ILE A 82 -5.67 22.70 -25.30
N LEU A 83 -4.67 22.28 -24.52
CA LEU A 83 -3.30 22.75 -24.66
C LEU A 83 -2.61 22.21 -25.91
N GLU A 84 -2.78 20.94 -26.22
CA GLU A 84 -2.22 20.33 -27.43
C GLU A 84 -2.76 20.97 -28.71
N ARG A 85 -3.99 21.50 -28.68
CA ARG A 85 -4.67 22.13 -29.83
C ARG A 85 -4.54 23.65 -29.86
N LYS A 86 -3.74 24.27 -28.98
CA LYS A 86 -3.58 25.73 -28.89
C LYS A 86 -3.12 26.39 -30.20
N SER A 87 -2.26 25.69 -30.98
CA SER A 87 -1.72 26.20 -32.24
C SER A 87 -2.74 26.32 -33.37
N GLN A 88 -3.91 25.71 -33.25
CA GLN A 88 -4.94 25.66 -34.29
C GLN A 88 -5.90 26.88 -34.31
N ASN A 89 -5.90 27.69 -33.24
CA ASN A 89 -6.82 28.84 -33.12
C ASN A 89 -6.27 29.88 -32.11
N PRO A 90 -6.16 31.17 -32.46
CA PRO A 90 -5.67 32.23 -31.56
C PRO A 90 -6.44 32.40 -30.27
N ILE A 91 -7.78 32.22 -30.29
CA ILE A 91 -8.63 32.25 -29.08
C ILE A 91 -8.25 31.12 -28.14
N LYS A 92 -7.93 29.96 -28.70
CA LYS A 92 -7.46 28.82 -27.90
C LYS A 92 -6.06 29.04 -27.29
N ALA A 93 -5.22 29.84 -27.96
CA ALA A 93 -3.88 30.16 -27.41
C ALA A 93 -3.98 31.02 -26.14
N ALA A 94 -4.84 32.08 -26.16
CA ALA A 94 -5.08 32.93 -25.00
C ALA A 94 -5.73 32.12 -23.84
N LEU A 95 -6.72 31.29 -24.16
CA LEU A 95 -7.36 30.41 -23.19
C LEU A 95 -6.37 29.38 -22.61
N ALA A 96 -5.48 28.82 -23.43
CA ALA A 96 -4.48 27.87 -23.01
C ALA A 96 -3.51 28.47 -21.98
N ALA A 97 -3.04 29.70 -22.20
CA ALA A 97 -2.17 30.39 -21.25
C ALA A 97 -2.86 30.61 -19.87
N GLN A 98 -4.13 30.96 -19.90
CA GLN A 98 -4.92 31.13 -18.67
C GLN A 98 -5.11 29.80 -17.94
N ILE A 99 -5.46 28.74 -18.68
CA ILE A 99 -5.64 27.39 -18.10
C ILE A 99 -4.32 26.84 -17.56
N GLU A 100 -3.20 27.04 -18.26
CA GLU A 100 -1.87 26.67 -17.79
C GLU A 100 -1.60 27.32 -16.43
N LYS A 101 -1.83 28.59 -16.30
CA LYS A 101 -1.57 29.37 -15.09
C LYS A 101 -2.51 29.01 -13.92
N ASP A 102 -3.81 28.94 -14.21
CA ASP A 102 -4.84 28.88 -13.16
C ASP A 102 -5.26 27.44 -12.83
N PHE A 103 -4.94 26.48 -13.68
CA PHE A 103 -5.33 25.09 -13.48
C PHE A 103 -4.14 24.14 -13.51
N ILE A 104 -3.37 24.07 -14.60
CA ILE A 104 -2.32 23.03 -14.77
C ILE A 104 -1.21 23.19 -13.73
N LEU A 105 -0.63 24.38 -13.59
CA LEU A 105 0.44 24.61 -12.63
C LEU A 105 0.02 24.38 -11.18
N PRO A 106 -1.14 24.89 -10.69
CA PRO A 106 -1.63 24.58 -9.35
C PRO A 106 -1.91 23.08 -9.14
N ASN A 107 -2.45 22.40 -10.16
CA ASN A 107 -2.76 20.97 -10.08
C ASN A 107 -1.48 20.11 -9.99
N HIS A 108 -0.47 20.42 -10.80
CA HIS A 108 0.85 19.81 -10.70
C HIS A 108 1.51 20.06 -9.33
N GLU A 109 1.36 21.28 -8.78
CA GLU A 109 1.89 21.60 -7.46
C GLU A 109 1.22 20.77 -6.37
N ALA A 110 -0.11 20.61 -6.43
CA ALA A 110 -0.85 19.79 -5.50
C ALA A 110 -0.40 18.31 -5.57
N ALA A 111 -0.28 17.75 -6.78
CA ALA A 111 0.24 16.40 -6.97
C ALA A 111 1.67 16.24 -6.41
N CYS A 112 2.57 17.19 -6.68
CA CYS A 112 3.92 17.19 -6.14
C CYS A 112 3.94 17.28 -4.61
N GLN A 113 3.05 18.05 -4.00
CA GLN A 113 2.96 18.17 -2.55
C GLN A 113 2.50 16.84 -1.93
N ILE A 114 1.53 16.16 -2.54
CA ILE A 114 1.09 14.83 -2.12
C ILE A 114 2.25 13.84 -2.19
N ILE A 115 2.99 13.81 -3.29
CA ILE A 115 4.16 12.92 -3.47
C ILE A 115 5.21 13.21 -2.39
N LYS A 116 5.62 14.47 -2.21
CA LYS A 116 6.64 14.84 -1.24
C LYS A 116 6.28 14.47 0.19
N SER A 117 5.02 14.64 0.57
CA SER A 117 4.54 14.33 1.92
C SER A 117 4.39 12.84 2.16
N ASN A 118 4.13 12.04 1.12
CA ASN A 118 3.71 10.64 1.23
C ASN A 118 4.62 9.67 0.46
N ILE A 119 5.80 10.09 -0.01
CA ILE A 119 6.73 9.22 -0.77
C ILE A 119 7.14 7.96 0.01
N HIS A 120 7.14 8.03 1.34
CA HIS A 120 7.41 6.89 2.22
C HIS A 120 6.34 5.78 2.14
N LEU A 121 5.15 6.09 1.62
CA LEU A 121 4.08 5.12 1.34
C LEU A 121 4.23 4.45 -0.03
N ALA A 122 5.07 4.99 -0.93
CA ALA A 122 5.36 4.33 -2.19
C ALA A 122 5.92 2.93 -1.93
N ASP A 123 5.59 1.99 -2.82
CA ASP A 123 6.21 0.67 -2.75
C ASP A 123 7.74 0.79 -2.80
N LEU A 124 8.39 -0.22 -2.22
CA LEU A 124 9.85 -0.37 -2.33
C LEU A 124 10.31 -0.67 -3.77
N ASP A 125 9.48 -0.33 -4.77
CA ASP A 125 9.84 -0.38 -6.18
C ASP A 125 10.70 0.84 -6.53
N PRO A 126 12.02 0.68 -6.72
CA PRO A 126 12.92 1.78 -7.03
C PRO A 126 12.55 2.50 -8.34
N GLN A 127 11.91 1.80 -9.29
CA GLN A 127 11.51 2.38 -10.56
C GLN A 127 10.36 3.38 -10.37
N LEU A 128 9.35 3.02 -9.58
CA LEU A 128 8.23 3.91 -9.29
C LEU A 128 8.72 5.17 -8.55
N ILE A 129 9.58 5.00 -7.54
CA ILE A 129 10.15 6.13 -6.80
C ILE A 129 10.94 7.05 -7.74
N GLU A 130 11.75 6.49 -8.63
CA GLU A 130 12.52 7.29 -9.60
C GLU A 130 11.60 8.08 -10.53
N ILE A 131 10.54 7.46 -11.05
CA ILE A 131 9.55 8.12 -11.90
C ILE A 131 8.86 9.28 -11.16
N LEU A 132 8.44 9.06 -9.92
CA LEU A 132 7.82 10.11 -9.09
C LEU A 132 8.79 11.27 -8.82
N LEU A 133 10.06 10.99 -8.57
CA LEU A 133 11.07 12.02 -8.36
C LEU A 133 11.38 12.79 -9.66
N LYS A 134 11.39 12.13 -10.83
CA LYS A 134 11.49 12.80 -12.13
C LYS A 134 10.32 13.76 -12.34
N TYR A 135 9.09 13.33 -12.03
CA TYR A 135 7.92 14.20 -12.11
C TYR A 135 8.03 15.42 -11.21
N VAL A 136 8.38 15.23 -9.94
CA VAL A 136 8.56 16.34 -8.99
C VAL A 136 9.63 17.33 -9.47
N ARG A 137 10.71 16.85 -10.04
CA ARG A 137 11.81 17.66 -10.58
C ARG A 137 11.36 18.45 -11.82
N HIS A 138 10.68 17.80 -12.76
CA HIS A 138 10.10 18.45 -13.94
C HIS A 138 9.17 19.59 -13.54
N VAL A 139 8.24 19.36 -12.62
CA VAL A 139 7.30 20.38 -12.15
C VAL A 139 8.03 21.54 -11.44
N ALA A 140 9.06 21.26 -10.67
CA ALA A 140 9.86 22.30 -10.02
C ALA A 140 10.54 23.23 -11.03
N VAL A 141 11.13 22.66 -12.10
CA VAL A 141 11.76 23.41 -13.19
C VAL A 141 10.69 24.20 -13.97
N TYR A 142 9.56 23.58 -14.29
CA TYR A 142 8.45 24.22 -14.98
C TYR A 142 7.96 25.48 -14.23
N ARG A 143 7.71 25.36 -12.93
CA ARG A 143 7.31 26.46 -12.07
C ARG A 143 8.40 27.57 -12.03
N ALA A 144 9.65 27.20 -11.91
CA ALA A 144 10.75 28.18 -11.90
C ALA A 144 10.79 29.00 -13.18
N ILE A 145 10.65 28.37 -14.35
CA ILE A 145 10.58 29.06 -15.65
C ILE A 145 9.37 30.01 -15.68
N ARG A 146 8.17 29.54 -15.35
CA ARG A 146 6.94 30.35 -15.37
C ARG A 146 6.95 31.51 -14.36
N ALA A 147 7.63 31.34 -13.23
CA ALA A 147 7.79 32.42 -12.24
C ALA A 147 8.60 33.63 -12.74
N THR A 148 9.42 33.44 -13.77
CA THR A 148 10.16 34.56 -14.43
C THR A 148 9.29 35.34 -15.42
N GLY A 149 8.04 34.92 -15.66
CA GLY A 149 7.18 35.48 -16.72
C GLY A 149 7.48 34.91 -18.11
N ASN A 150 8.45 33.99 -18.23
CA ASN A 150 8.80 33.36 -19.50
C ASN A 150 7.78 32.27 -19.84
N THR A 151 7.06 32.42 -20.96
CA THR A 151 6.06 31.48 -21.46
C THR A 151 6.54 30.72 -22.70
N GLU A 152 7.73 31.06 -23.23
CA GLU A 152 8.26 30.47 -24.46
C GLU A 152 9.20 29.27 -24.19
N THR A 153 9.93 29.31 -23.08
CA THR A 153 10.84 28.23 -22.70
C THR A 153 10.08 27.11 -22.00
N ASP A 154 10.28 25.89 -22.45
CA ASP A 154 9.75 24.70 -21.81
C ASP A 154 10.83 23.97 -20.97
N PRO A 155 10.44 23.16 -19.96
CA PRO A 155 11.39 22.37 -19.18
C PRO A 155 12.30 21.47 -20.03
N LEU A 156 11.82 21.02 -21.20
CA LEU A 156 12.60 20.23 -22.14
C LEU A 156 13.82 21.01 -22.65
N ASP A 157 13.69 22.33 -22.87
CA ASP A 157 14.78 23.18 -23.39
C ASP A 157 15.95 23.31 -22.41
N VAL A 158 15.69 23.06 -21.14
CA VAL A 158 16.72 23.04 -20.08
C VAL A 158 17.07 21.63 -19.59
N GLY A 159 16.73 20.59 -20.38
CA GLY A 159 17.12 19.21 -20.12
C GLY A 159 16.25 18.46 -19.12
N GLU A 160 15.03 18.95 -18.81
CA GLU A 160 14.12 18.29 -17.89
C GLU A 160 12.80 17.90 -18.61
N PRO A 161 12.81 16.82 -19.41
CA PRO A 161 11.65 16.41 -20.21
C PRO A 161 10.50 15.94 -19.32
N TRP A 162 9.29 15.97 -19.88
CA TRP A 162 8.12 15.36 -19.25
C TRP A 162 8.33 13.86 -19.05
N PRO A 163 8.11 13.31 -17.84
CA PRO A 163 8.23 11.88 -17.60
C PRO A 163 6.96 11.14 -18.06
N TYR A 164 6.91 10.74 -19.32
CA TYR A 164 5.75 10.07 -19.91
C TYR A 164 5.33 8.80 -19.18
N ASP A 165 6.21 8.19 -18.41
CA ASP A 165 5.95 6.97 -17.64
C ASP A 165 5.16 7.24 -16.35
N VAL A 166 5.03 8.49 -15.89
CA VAL A 166 4.43 8.80 -14.58
C VAL A 166 2.98 8.39 -14.49
N PHE A 167 2.18 8.72 -15.51
CA PHE A 167 0.76 8.38 -15.50
C PHE A 167 0.52 6.86 -15.55
N PRO A 168 1.06 6.10 -16.52
CA PRO A 168 0.86 4.65 -16.54
C PRO A 168 1.44 3.93 -15.32
N ALA A 169 2.54 4.42 -14.73
CA ALA A 169 3.09 3.83 -13.52
C ALA A 169 2.16 4.00 -12.31
N ILE A 170 1.62 5.21 -12.11
CA ILE A 170 0.67 5.50 -11.03
C ILE A 170 -0.65 4.77 -11.24
N GLU A 171 -1.19 4.74 -12.46
CA GLU A 171 -2.40 3.99 -12.78
C GLU A 171 -2.25 2.51 -12.42
N LYS A 172 -1.17 1.88 -12.90
CA LYS A 172 -0.86 0.48 -12.61
C LYS A 172 -0.75 0.22 -11.12
N ALA A 173 -0.01 1.05 -10.37
CA ALA A 173 0.15 0.91 -8.93
C ALA A 173 -1.18 1.06 -8.19
N THR A 174 -1.99 2.06 -8.56
CA THR A 174 -3.31 2.30 -7.98
C THR A 174 -4.22 1.08 -8.14
N LEU A 175 -4.34 0.56 -9.35
CA LEU A 175 -5.20 -0.59 -9.65
C LEU A 175 -4.70 -1.88 -8.97
N LEU A 176 -3.39 -2.09 -8.90
CA LEU A 176 -2.80 -3.24 -8.23
C LEU A 176 -3.13 -3.23 -6.73
N HIS A 177 -2.86 -2.12 -6.04
CA HIS A 177 -3.14 -1.99 -4.61
C HIS A 177 -4.63 -2.00 -4.30
N GLN A 178 -5.46 -1.43 -5.16
CA GLN A 178 -6.93 -1.53 -5.01
C GLN A 178 -7.41 -2.98 -5.04
N LYS A 179 -6.88 -3.79 -5.95
CA LYS A 179 -7.20 -5.21 -6.05
C LYS A 179 -6.73 -6.00 -4.82
N GLU A 180 -5.51 -5.73 -4.37
CA GLU A 180 -4.93 -6.36 -3.17
C GLU A 180 -5.77 -6.03 -1.92
N PHE A 181 -6.08 -4.75 -1.72
CA PHE A 181 -6.93 -4.28 -0.63
C PHE A 181 -8.30 -4.97 -0.60
N GLN A 182 -8.97 -5.05 -1.75
CA GLN A 182 -10.26 -5.74 -1.86
C GLN A 182 -10.15 -7.24 -1.55
N THR A 183 -9.06 -7.87 -1.94
CA THR A 183 -8.82 -9.30 -1.69
C THR A 183 -8.64 -9.56 -0.20
N LEU A 184 -7.84 -8.75 0.49
CA LEU A 184 -7.63 -8.87 1.93
C LEU A 184 -8.91 -8.60 2.74
N LEU A 185 -9.70 -7.60 2.36
CA LEU A 185 -10.99 -7.33 3.00
C LEU A 185 -11.95 -8.53 2.90
N LYS A 186 -12.02 -9.18 1.73
CA LYS A 186 -12.85 -10.39 1.55
C LYS A 186 -12.39 -11.56 2.41
N GLN A 187 -11.08 -11.74 2.56
CA GLN A 187 -10.52 -12.80 3.41
C GLN A 187 -10.75 -12.54 4.91
N HIS A 188 -10.83 -11.28 5.30
CA HIS A 188 -11.03 -10.88 6.71
C HIS A 188 -12.51 -10.91 7.14
N SER A 189 -13.43 -10.90 6.17
CA SER A 189 -14.88 -10.95 6.41
C SER A 189 -15.45 -12.38 6.44
N GLN A 190 -14.65 -13.39 6.21
CA GLN A 190 -14.98 -14.83 6.32
C GLN A 190 -14.43 -15.42 7.64
#